data_1f7db1c4834adde6fd80d683827d676e
#
_entry.id   1f7db1c4834adde6fd80d683827d676e
#
_cell.length_a   1.000
_cell.length_b   1.000
_cell.length_c   1.000
_cell.angle_alpha   90.00
_cell.angle_beta   90.00
_cell.angle_gamma   90.00
#
_symmetry.space_group_name_H-M   'P 1'
#
loop_
_entity.id
_entity.type
_entity.pdbx_description
1 polymer ?
#
loop_
_entity_poly.entity_id
_entity_poly.type
_entity_poly.pdbx_seq_one_letter_code
_entity_poly.pdbx_strand_id
1 'polypeptide(L)'
;MNELFALTVHPAELVLRGTVIYLGLVLTFRFVLRRDVGFLGVPDVLFIVLVADASQNAMAGEYKSITDGVVLVGTLVFWNISLDWLAYRSPLLRRFIEPPSLPLIKNGAWVRPNLKSQWITTEEVLSKLRERGLEDISQVRVATLEPDGELGVLKFALAFAIAFLRPAHYRGRRNSVLIYLRISS
;
A
#
# COMPACT_ATOMS: atom_id res chain seq x y z
N MET A 1 40.62 -17.27 -9.49
CA MET A 1 39.53 -16.67 -10.29
C MET A 1 38.45 -17.68 -10.68
N ASN A 2 38.82 -18.94 -10.95
CA ASN A 2 37.82 -19.97 -11.31
C ASN A 2 36.80 -20.29 -10.20
N GLU A 3 37.16 -20.16 -8.93
CA GLU A 3 36.27 -20.43 -7.80
C GLU A 3 35.18 -19.39 -7.62
N LEU A 4 35.38 -18.15 -8.08
CA LEU A 4 34.39 -17.07 -8.02
C LEU A 4 33.16 -17.30 -8.93
N PHE A 5 33.37 -18.07 -10.01
CA PHE A 5 32.34 -18.40 -10.99
C PHE A 5 31.91 -19.87 -10.97
N ALA A 6 32.56 -20.69 -10.14
CA ALA A 6 32.15 -22.08 -9.97
C ALA A 6 30.87 -22.16 -9.15
N LEU A 7 29.95 -23.05 -9.52
CA LEU A 7 28.80 -23.37 -8.68
C LEU A 7 29.31 -24.11 -7.43
N THR A 8 29.12 -23.50 -6.26
CA THR A 8 29.53 -24.11 -4.98
C THR A 8 28.36 -24.88 -4.33
N VAL A 9 27.13 -24.55 -4.69
CA VAL A 9 25.90 -25.21 -4.24
C VAL A 9 25.14 -25.71 -5.47
N HIS A 10 24.44 -26.84 -5.33
CA HIS A 10 23.64 -27.37 -6.43
C HIS A 10 22.54 -26.36 -6.81
N PRO A 11 22.38 -25.98 -8.11
CA PRO A 11 21.42 -24.93 -8.52
C PRO A 11 19.98 -25.21 -8.08
N ALA A 12 19.54 -26.47 -8.09
CA ALA A 12 18.21 -26.85 -7.64
C ALA A 12 17.99 -26.57 -6.13
N GLU A 13 19.04 -26.66 -5.32
CA GLU A 13 18.97 -26.32 -3.89
C GLU A 13 18.80 -24.81 -3.70
N LEU A 14 19.53 -23.99 -4.43
CA LEU A 14 19.42 -22.52 -4.40
C LEU A 14 18.03 -22.08 -4.85
N VAL A 15 17.53 -22.65 -5.94
CA VAL A 15 16.17 -22.39 -6.43
C VAL A 15 15.13 -22.80 -5.39
N LEU A 16 15.27 -23.96 -4.76
CA LEU A 16 14.35 -24.41 -3.72
C LEU A 16 14.36 -23.50 -2.50
N ARG A 17 15.54 -23.16 -1.98
CA ARG A 17 15.70 -22.25 -0.83
C ARG A 17 15.10 -20.87 -1.13
N GLY A 18 15.46 -20.27 -2.26
CA GLY A 18 14.92 -18.99 -2.71
C GLY A 18 13.40 -19.01 -2.85
N THR A 19 12.85 -20.08 -3.43
CA THR A 19 11.41 -20.27 -3.59
C THR A 19 10.68 -20.34 -2.25
N VAL A 20 11.13 -21.21 -1.36
CA VAL A 20 10.48 -21.43 -0.05
C VAL A 20 10.52 -20.17 0.80
N ILE A 21 11.67 -19.51 0.87
CA ILE A 21 11.81 -18.28 1.65
C ILE A 21 11.02 -17.13 1.03
N TYR A 22 11.10 -16.93 -0.29
CA TYR A 22 10.36 -15.85 -0.96
C TYR A 22 8.86 -15.99 -0.77
N LEU A 23 8.28 -17.15 -1.06
CA LEU A 23 6.86 -17.39 -0.87
C LEU A 23 6.46 -17.33 0.62
N GLY A 24 7.33 -17.81 1.52
CA GLY A 24 7.15 -17.67 2.96
C GLY A 24 7.11 -16.20 3.40
N LEU A 25 7.96 -15.34 2.84
CA LEU A 25 7.95 -13.90 3.09
C LEU A 25 6.69 -13.23 2.56
N VAL A 26 6.26 -13.55 1.33
CA VAL A 26 5.01 -13.04 0.76
C VAL A 26 3.83 -13.36 1.68
N LEU A 27 3.74 -14.60 2.18
CA LEU A 27 2.70 -15.00 3.13
C LEU A 27 2.84 -14.28 4.47
N THR A 28 4.05 -14.17 5.00
CA THR A 28 4.32 -13.47 6.27
C THR A 28 3.89 -12.03 6.18
N PHE A 29 4.34 -11.30 5.16
CA PHE A 29 3.96 -9.91 4.98
C PHE A 29 2.46 -9.75 4.72
N ARG A 30 1.85 -10.67 4.00
CA ARG A 30 0.40 -10.65 3.77
C ARG A 30 -0.43 -10.82 5.04
N PHE A 31 0.03 -11.64 6.01
CA PHE A 31 -0.76 -11.94 7.21
C PHE A 31 -0.31 -11.20 8.45
N VAL A 32 0.97 -10.87 8.57
CA VAL A 32 1.56 -10.23 9.76
C VAL A 32 1.57 -8.71 9.60
N LEU A 33 2.09 -8.19 8.48
CA LEU A 33 2.06 -6.77 8.18
C LEU A 33 0.72 -6.41 7.54
N ARG A 34 -0.27 -6.22 8.39
CA ARG A 34 -1.59 -5.73 7.94
C ARG A 34 -1.58 -4.22 7.71
N ARG A 35 -0.57 -3.52 8.20
CA ARG A 35 -0.41 -2.07 8.00
C ARG A 35 0.25 -1.82 6.66
N ASP A 36 -0.42 -1.00 5.88
CA ASP A 36 0.09 -0.55 4.60
C ASP A 36 1.28 0.39 4.80
N VAL A 37 2.21 0.40 3.83
CA VAL A 37 3.52 1.07 3.91
C VAL A 37 3.44 2.55 4.31
N GLY A 38 2.32 3.23 4.02
CA GLY A 38 2.09 4.63 4.36
C GLY A 38 1.94 4.94 5.86
N PHE A 39 1.75 3.91 6.70
CA PHE A 39 1.55 4.03 8.15
C PHE A 39 2.60 3.23 8.96
N LEU A 40 3.75 2.92 8.36
CA LEU A 40 4.81 2.17 9.04
C LEU A 40 5.39 2.96 10.20
N GLY A 41 5.34 2.37 11.38
CA GLY A 41 6.03 2.84 12.56
C GLY A 41 7.46 2.29 12.66
N VAL A 42 8.23 2.83 13.62
CA VAL A 42 9.60 2.33 13.90
C VAL A 42 9.64 0.81 14.17
N PRO A 43 8.70 0.21 14.94
CA PRO A 43 8.67 -1.23 15.15
C PRO A 43 8.49 -2.05 13.87
N ASP A 44 7.67 -1.54 12.92
CA ASP A 44 7.41 -2.23 11.66
C ASP A 44 8.65 -2.24 10.77
N VAL A 45 9.37 -1.11 10.70
CA VAL A 45 10.64 -1.00 9.97
C VAL A 45 11.68 -1.94 10.57
N LEU A 46 11.79 -1.98 11.91
CA LEU A 46 12.72 -2.87 12.60
C LEU A 46 12.40 -4.34 12.32
N PHE A 47 11.12 -4.70 12.34
CA PHE A 47 10.66 -6.05 12.00
C PHE A 47 11.06 -6.43 10.56
N ILE A 48 10.84 -5.54 9.58
CA ILE A 48 11.22 -5.78 8.18
C ILE A 48 12.73 -6.03 8.06
N VAL A 49 13.55 -5.20 8.72
CA VAL A 49 15.03 -5.34 8.69
C VAL A 49 15.47 -6.68 9.30
N LEU A 50 14.93 -7.05 10.46
CA LEU A 50 15.26 -8.31 11.11
C LEU A 50 14.83 -9.54 10.30
N VAL A 51 13.65 -9.48 9.67
CA VAL A 51 13.16 -10.53 8.79
C VAL A 51 14.03 -10.64 7.54
N ALA A 52 14.43 -9.50 6.95
CA ALA A 52 15.32 -9.49 5.80
C ALA A 52 16.69 -10.15 6.12
N ASP A 53 17.30 -9.81 7.25
CA ASP A 53 18.57 -10.38 7.69
C ASP A 53 18.44 -11.89 7.97
N ALA A 54 17.42 -12.30 8.71
CA ALA A 54 17.17 -13.72 8.98
C ALA A 54 16.91 -14.52 7.69
N SER A 55 16.19 -13.92 6.74
CA SER A 55 15.88 -14.55 5.45
C SER A 55 17.11 -14.66 4.56
N GLN A 56 18.00 -13.67 4.59
CA GLN A 56 19.25 -13.70 3.84
C GLN A 56 20.09 -14.93 4.22
N ASN A 57 20.26 -15.19 5.52
CA ASN A 57 21.02 -16.36 5.99
C ASN A 57 20.37 -17.67 5.56
N ALA A 58 19.04 -17.77 5.59
CA ALA A 58 18.32 -18.97 5.17
C ALA A 58 18.38 -19.22 3.66
N MET A 59 18.37 -18.15 2.85
CA MET A 59 18.46 -18.23 1.38
C MET A 59 19.89 -18.51 0.90
N ALA A 60 20.84 -17.74 1.43
CA ALA A 60 22.22 -17.78 0.98
C ALA A 60 22.91 -19.07 1.42
N GLY A 61 22.64 -19.56 2.63
CA GLY A 61 23.45 -20.63 3.19
C GLY A 61 24.93 -20.23 3.25
N GLU A 62 25.81 -21.11 2.81
CA GLU A 62 27.26 -20.85 2.77
C GLU A 62 27.79 -20.58 1.35
N TYR A 63 26.97 -20.15 0.39
CA TYR A 63 27.48 -19.90 -0.94
C TYR A 63 28.49 -18.74 -0.95
N LYS A 64 29.57 -18.91 -1.74
CA LYS A 64 30.64 -17.91 -1.87
C LYS A 64 30.88 -17.50 -3.32
N SER A 65 30.10 -18.04 -4.24
CA SER A 65 30.25 -17.83 -5.67
C SER A 65 29.28 -16.74 -6.17
N ILE A 66 29.74 -15.93 -7.11
CA ILE A 66 28.91 -14.96 -7.82
C ILE A 66 27.79 -15.67 -8.60
N THR A 67 28.11 -16.82 -9.19
CA THR A 67 27.14 -17.62 -9.95
C THR A 67 25.98 -18.09 -9.08
N ASP A 68 26.25 -18.57 -7.87
CA ASP A 68 25.23 -18.98 -6.90
C ASP A 68 24.31 -17.78 -6.54
N GLY A 69 24.92 -16.61 -6.31
CA GLY A 69 24.17 -15.37 -6.05
C GLY A 69 23.25 -14.99 -7.22
N VAL A 70 23.73 -15.10 -8.45
CA VAL A 70 22.94 -14.81 -9.67
C VAL A 70 21.75 -15.79 -9.80
N VAL A 71 21.96 -17.08 -9.53
CA VAL A 71 20.89 -18.09 -9.53
C VAL A 71 19.83 -17.76 -8.49
N LEU A 72 20.24 -17.40 -7.28
CA LEU A 72 19.32 -17.01 -6.22
C LEU A 72 18.50 -15.77 -6.60
N VAL A 73 19.17 -14.67 -6.99
CA VAL A 73 18.51 -13.43 -7.40
C VAL A 73 17.58 -13.67 -8.59
N GLY A 74 18.03 -14.46 -9.59
CA GLY A 74 17.18 -14.85 -10.73
C GLY A 74 15.91 -15.59 -10.29
N THR A 75 16.00 -16.45 -9.27
CA THR A 75 14.83 -17.14 -8.69
C THR A 75 13.86 -16.16 -8.04
N LEU A 76 14.37 -15.18 -7.28
CA LEU A 76 13.51 -14.16 -6.64
C LEU A 76 12.81 -13.28 -7.67
N VAL A 77 13.54 -12.83 -8.71
CA VAL A 77 13.00 -12.04 -9.82
C VAL A 77 11.94 -12.84 -10.59
N PHE A 78 12.21 -14.12 -10.85
CA PHE A 78 11.26 -15.02 -11.51
C PHE A 78 9.94 -15.11 -10.73
N TRP A 79 9.99 -15.33 -9.42
CA TRP A 79 8.80 -15.39 -8.59
C TRP A 79 8.08 -14.06 -8.49
N ASN A 80 8.80 -12.93 -8.39
CA ASN A 80 8.19 -11.59 -8.36
C ASN A 80 7.37 -11.36 -9.63
N ILE A 81 7.99 -11.51 -10.82
CA ILE A 81 7.31 -11.35 -12.11
C ILE A 81 6.16 -12.35 -12.27
N SER A 82 6.35 -13.61 -11.80
CA SER A 82 5.33 -14.63 -11.90
C SER A 82 4.10 -14.32 -11.05
N LEU A 83 4.29 -13.81 -9.85
CA LEU A 83 3.19 -13.39 -8.96
C LEU A 83 2.45 -12.18 -9.53
N ASP A 84 3.15 -11.19 -10.06
CA ASP A 84 2.55 -10.03 -10.72
C ASP A 84 1.72 -10.45 -11.95
N TRP A 85 2.28 -11.30 -12.79
CA TRP A 85 1.58 -11.83 -13.96
C TRP A 85 0.34 -12.65 -13.55
N LEU A 86 0.46 -13.46 -12.51
CA LEU A 86 -0.61 -14.31 -12.01
C LEU A 86 -1.71 -13.46 -11.35
N ALA A 87 -1.35 -12.39 -10.63
CA ALA A 87 -2.29 -11.40 -10.08
C ALA A 87 -3.04 -10.66 -11.20
N TYR A 88 -2.33 -10.29 -12.27
CA TYR A 88 -2.96 -9.69 -13.45
C TYR A 88 -3.97 -10.64 -14.12
N ARG A 89 -3.66 -11.93 -14.22
CA ARG A 89 -4.49 -12.93 -14.88
C ARG A 89 -5.68 -13.40 -14.04
N SER A 90 -5.54 -13.43 -12.71
CA SER A 90 -6.54 -13.98 -11.79
C SER A 90 -7.04 -12.94 -10.79
N PRO A 91 -8.33 -12.52 -10.88
CA PRO A 91 -8.92 -11.59 -9.92
C PRO A 91 -8.89 -12.10 -8.46
N LEU A 92 -8.95 -13.43 -8.26
CA LEU A 92 -8.89 -14.05 -6.94
C LEU A 92 -7.49 -13.89 -6.34
N LEU A 93 -6.44 -14.13 -7.14
CA LEU A 93 -5.07 -13.99 -6.69
C LEU A 93 -4.69 -12.53 -6.48
N ARG A 94 -5.17 -11.65 -7.37
CA ARG A 94 -5.03 -10.20 -7.20
C ARG A 94 -5.59 -9.73 -5.86
N ARG A 95 -6.81 -10.14 -5.53
CA ARG A 95 -7.43 -9.78 -4.24
C ARG A 95 -6.69 -10.37 -3.03
N PHE A 96 -5.97 -11.49 -3.23
CA PHE A 96 -5.13 -12.08 -2.20
C PHE A 96 -3.82 -11.32 -2.05
N ILE A 97 -3.16 -10.91 -3.13
CA ILE A 97 -1.88 -10.20 -3.12
C ILE A 97 -2.08 -8.71 -2.81
N GLU A 98 -3.02 -8.06 -3.51
CA GLU A 98 -3.37 -6.66 -3.35
C GLU A 98 -4.70 -6.54 -2.60
N PRO A 99 -4.71 -6.01 -1.35
CA PRO A 99 -5.96 -5.77 -0.65
C PRO A 99 -6.79 -4.72 -1.39
N PRO A 100 -8.13 -4.80 -1.34
CA PRO A 100 -8.97 -3.77 -1.94
C PRO A 100 -8.83 -2.44 -1.20
N SER A 101 -8.92 -1.33 -1.93
CA SER A 101 -8.96 0.02 -1.37
C SER A 101 -10.07 0.15 -0.31
N LEU A 102 -9.74 0.73 0.84
CA LEU A 102 -10.61 0.77 2.01
C LEU A 102 -10.94 2.22 2.40
N PRO A 103 -12.19 2.68 2.29
CA PRO A 103 -12.56 4.04 2.69
C PRO A 103 -12.48 4.21 4.20
N LEU A 104 -11.68 5.20 4.67
CA LEU A 104 -11.52 5.56 6.08
C LEU A 104 -12.40 6.76 6.46
N ILE A 105 -12.64 7.66 5.50
CA ILE A 105 -13.56 8.81 5.62
C ILE A 105 -14.51 8.80 4.44
N LYS A 106 -15.80 9.06 4.70
CA LYS A 106 -16.83 9.21 3.67
C LYS A 106 -17.76 10.37 4.04
N ASN A 107 -17.85 11.36 3.15
CA ASN A 107 -18.67 12.56 3.33
C ASN A 107 -18.42 13.30 4.66
N GLY A 108 -17.14 13.49 5.03
CA GLY A 108 -16.76 14.17 6.26
C GLY A 108 -16.98 13.36 7.54
N ALA A 109 -17.27 12.07 7.44
CA ALA A 109 -17.51 11.19 8.58
C ALA A 109 -16.54 10.00 8.60
N TRP A 110 -16.11 9.59 9.79
CA TRP A 110 -15.25 8.44 9.99
C TRP A 110 -15.95 7.11 9.71
N VAL A 111 -15.31 6.23 8.94
CA VAL A 111 -15.75 4.83 8.76
C VAL A 111 -15.04 3.98 9.81
N ARG A 112 -15.52 4.07 11.07
CA ARG A 112 -14.89 3.43 12.24
C ARG A 112 -14.63 1.92 12.11
N PRO A 113 -15.50 1.10 11.48
CA PRO A 113 -15.20 -0.32 11.27
C PRO A 113 -13.93 -0.54 10.45
N ASN A 114 -13.70 0.29 9.42
CA ASN A 114 -12.54 0.18 8.55
C ASN A 114 -11.25 0.60 9.27
N LEU A 115 -11.28 1.68 10.06
CA LEU A 115 -10.17 2.10 10.91
C LEU A 115 -9.76 0.98 11.88
N LYS A 116 -10.73 0.37 12.55
CA LYS A 116 -10.49 -0.73 13.49
C LYS A 116 -9.92 -1.97 12.81
N SER A 117 -10.38 -2.32 11.60
CA SER A 117 -9.90 -3.49 10.86
C SER A 117 -8.44 -3.39 10.48
N GLN A 118 -7.94 -2.17 10.28
CA GLN A 118 -6.55 -1.87 9.92
C GLN A 118 -5.70 -1.38 11.10
N TRP A 119 -6.28 -1.29 12.31
CA TRP A 119 -5.58 -0.79 13.51
C TRP A 119 -5.03 0.63 13.34
N ILE A 120 -5.70 1.44 12.51
CA ILE A 120 -5.34 2.83 12.22
C ILE A 120 -6.09 3.75 13.17
N THR A 121 -5.37 4.69 13.78
CA THR A 121 -5.96 5.71 14.66
C THR A 121 -6.47 6.90 13.85
N THR A 122 -7.42 7.66 14.42
CA THR A 122 -7.90 8.90 13.81
C THR A 122 -6.79 9.95 13.69
N GLU A 123 -5.87 9.97 14.65
CA GLU A 123 -4.72 10.88 14.67
C GLU A 123 -3.74 10.61 13.52
N GLU A 124 -3.48 9.34 13.21
CA GLU A 124 -2.64 8.95 12.06
C GLU A 124 -3.26 9.45 10.75
N VAL A 125 -4.57 9.24 10.56
CA VAL A 125 -5.26 9.74 9.37
C VAL A 125 -5.26 11.26 9.30
N LEU A 126 -5.51 11.96 10.42
CA LEU A 126 -5.45 13.43 10.48
C LEU A 126 -4.05 13.96 10.17
N SER A 127 -2.99 13.27 10.63
CA SER A 127 -1.61 13.61 10.26
C SER A 127 -1.41 13.54 8.74
N LYS A 128 -1.86 12.48 8.10
CA LYS A 128 -1.79 12.30 6.65
C LYS A 128 -2.65 13.31 5.88
N LEU A 129 -3.78 13.75 6.43
CA LEU A 129 -4.60 14.81 5.84
C LEU A 129 -3.86 16.16 5.91
N ARG A 130 -3.20 16.47 7.05
CA ARG A 130 -2.40 17.72 7.19
C ARG A 130 -1.23 17.75 6.20
N GLU A 131 -0.55 16.64 5.94
CA GLU A 131 0.48 16.53 4.89
C GLU A 131 -0.06 16.92 3.50
N ARG A 132 -1.39 16.76 3.28
CA ARG A 132 -2.07 17.11 2.03
C ARG A 132 -2.78 18.50 2.08
N GLY A 133 -2.51 19.28 3.12
CA GLY A 133 -3.07 20.62 3.31
C GLY A 133 -4.56 20.61 3.66
N LEU A 134 -5.01 19.60 4.41
CA LEU A 134 -6.38 19.49 4.92
C LEU A 134 -6.36 19.50 6.44
N GLU A 135 -7.07 20.45 7.04
CA GLU A 135 -7.12 20.63 8.49
C GLU A 135 -8.30 19.89 9.12
N ASP A 136 -9.40 19.72 8.37
CA ASP A 136 -10.64 19.14 8.89
C ASP A 136 -11.20 18.05 7.96
N ILE A 137 -11.77 17.01 8.57
CA ILE A 137 -12.44 15.91 7.85
C ILE A 137 -13.67 16.38 7.08
N SER A 138 -14.30 17.50 7.47
CA SER A 138 -15.44 18.08 6.76
C SER A 138 -15.11 18.51 5.34
N GLN A 139 -13.83 18.77 5.03
CA GLN A 139 -13.35 19.11 3.68
C GLN A 139 -13.20 17.85 2.79
N VAL A 140 -13.27 16.66 3.39
CA VAL A 140 -13.00 15.40 2.72
C VAL A 140 -14.30 14.74 2.27
N ARG A 141 -14.46 14.57 0.96
CA ARG A 141 -15.56 13.77 0.41
C ARG A 141 -15.32 12.28 0.63
N VAL A 142 -14.13 11.81 0.28
CA VAL A 142 -13.70 10.42 0.52
C VAL A 142 -12.20 10.43 0.79
N ALA A 143 -11.77 9.75 1.86
CA ALA A 143 -10.39 9.36 2.04
C ALA A 143 -10.32 7.84 2.08
N THR A 144 -9.51 7.26 1.21
CA THR A 144 -9.39 5.83 0.99
C THR A 144 -7.96 5.39 1.24
N LEU A 145 -7.78 4.34 2.00
CA LEU A 145 -6.52 3.63 2.08
C LEU A 145 -6.38 2.80 0.81
N GLU A 146 -5.36 3.10 0.01
CA GLU A 146 -5.08 2.40 -1.24
C GLU A 146 -4.23 1.13 -0.99
N PRO A 147 -4.14 0.19 -1.95
CA PRO A 147 -3.39 -1.06 -1.77
C PRO A 147 -1.90 -0.89 -1.48
N ASP A 148 -1.31 0.25 -1.87
CA ASP A 148 0.09 0.62 -1.62
C ASP A 148 0.31 1.29 -0.26
N GLY A 149 -0.74 1.42 0.56
CA GLY A 149 -0.73 2.07 1.86
C GLY A 149 -0.83 3.59 1.82
N GLU A 150 -0.92 4.18 0.65
CA GLU A 150 -1.13 5.61 0.51
C GLU A 150 -2.59 5.99 0.85
N LEU A 151 -2.76 7.19 1.40
CA LEU A 151 -4.08 7.73 1.65
C LEU A 151 -4.57 8.53 0.42
N GLY A 152 -5.38 7.93 -0.44
CA GLY A 152 -6.09 8.64 -1.51
C GLY A 152 -7.14 9.59 -0.94
N VAL A 153 -7.12 10.88 -1.31
CA VAL A 153 -8.05 11.87 -0.76
C VAL A 153 -8.77 12.63 -1.87
N LEU A 154 -10.09 12.56 -1.85
CA LEU A 154 -10.97 13.37 -2.68
C LEU A 154 -11.63 14.45 -1.82
N LYS A 155 -11.37 15.71 -2.15
CA LYS A 155 -11.97 16.87 -1.49
C LYS A 155 -13.39 17.09 -2.03
N PHE A 156 -14.24 17.77 -1.25
CA PHE A 156 -15.45 18.34 -1.82
C PHE A 156 -15.06 19.40 -2.85
N ALA A 157 -15.71 19.41 -4.02
CA ALA A 157 -15.53 20.49 -4.96
C ALA A 157 -15.98 21.81 -4.31
N LEU A 158 -15.26 22.91 -4.57
CA LEU A 158 -15.53 24.23 -3.96
C LEU A 158 -16.99 24.67 -4.10
N ALA A 159 -17.64 24.30 -5.21
CA ALA A 159 -19.07 24.57 -5.45
C ALA A 159 -19.99 23.84 -4.43
N PHE A 160 -19.59 22.66 -3.94
CA PHE A 160 -20.38 21.91 -2.95
C PHE A 160 -20.14 22.44 -1.53
N ALA A 161 -18.92 22.89 -1.23
CA ALA A 161 -18.60 23.53 0.05
C ALA A 161 -19.35 24.83 0.24
N ILE A 162 -19.48 25.65 -0.81
CA ILE A 162 -20.26 26.90 -0.79
C ILE A 162 -21.76 26.60 -0.60
N ALA A 163 -22.28 25.51 -1.16
CA ALA A 163 -23.68 25.13 -0.98
C ALA A 163 -23.98 24.61 0.42
N PHE A 164 -23.00 23.95 1.08
CA PHE A 164 -23.15 23.41 2.43
C PHE A 164 -22.90 24.45 3.54
N LEU A 165 -22.04 25.43 3.27
CA LEU A 165 -21.73 26.54 4.19
C LEU A 165 -22.73 27.70 4.10
N ARG A 166 -23.77 27.63 3.25
CA ARG A 166 -24.85 28.64 3.28
C ARG A 166 -25.66 28.45 4.55
N PRO A 167 -25.61 29.44 5.48
CA PRO A 167 -26.53 29.43 6.62
C PRO A 167 -27.97 29.44 6.08
N ALA A 168 -28.86 28.74 6.79
CA ALA A 168 -30.27 28.54 6.40
C ALA A 168 -31.07 29.81 6.12
N HIS A 169 -30.49 30.98 6.39
CA HIS A 169 -31.13 32.30 6.18
C HIS A 169 -31.07 32.86 4.73
N TYR A 170 -30.33 32.22 3.78
CA TYR A 170 -30.22 32.77 2.42
C TYR A 170 -31.05 32.01 1.39
N ARG A 171 -32.30 31.70 1.72
CA ARG A 171 -33.26 31.01 0.85
C ARG A 171 -34.02 31.94 -0.15
N GLY A 172 -33.45 33.08 -0.50
CA GLY A 172 -34.17 34.06 -1.29
C GLY A 172 -33.38 34.76 -2.40
N ARG A 173 -32.82 34.04 -3.36
CA ARG A 173 -32.53 34.54 -4.71
C ARG A 173 -32.05 33.41 -5.63
N ARG A 174 -32.94 32.98 -6.50
CA ARG A 174 -32.75 31.81 -7.41
C ARG A 174 -31.85 32.04 -8.63
N ASN A 175 -31.26 33.19 -8.85
CA ASN A 175 -30.71 33.54 -10.16
C ASN A 175 -29.21 33.70 -10.28
N SER A 176 -28.40 33.42 -9.23
CA SER A 176 -26.95 33.65 -9.32
C SER A 176 -26.09 32.39 -9.55
N VAL A 177 -26.68 31.19 -9.50
CA VAL A 177 -25.90 29.92 -9.62
C VAL A 177 -25.68 29.49 -11.07
N LEU A 178 -26.54 29.95 -11.99
CA LEU A 178 -26.44 29.59 -13.42
C LEU A 178 -25.39 30.38 -14.21
N ILE A 179 -24.85 31.46 -13.65
CA ILE A 179 -23.87 32.31 -14.34
C ILE A 179 -22.45 31.71 -14.23
N TYR A 180 -22.14 31.00 -13.13
CA TYR A 180 -20.78 30.45 -12.92
C TYR A 180 -20.50 29.15 -13.71
N LEU A 181 -21.53 28.41 -14.10
CA LEU A 181 -21.38 27.18 -14.89
C LEU A 181 -21.08 27.41 -16.38
N ARG A 182 -21.22 28.67 -16.86
CA ARG A 182 -21.04 29.03 -18.27
C ARG A 182 -19.67 29.59 -18.62
N ILE A 183 -18.78 29.75 -17.65
CA ILE A 183 -17.41 30.30 -17.86
C ILE A 183 -16.31 29.19 -17.81
N SER A 184 -16.68 27.94 -17.52
CA SER A 184 -15.75 26.83 -17.43
C SER A 184 -16.03 25.70 -18.43
N SER A 185 -16.50 26.05 -19.61
CA SER A 185 -16.56 25.14 -20.78
C SER A 185 -15.70 25.67 -21.90
#